data_434aeb70abd774e62a681733183cd98a
#
_entry.id   434aeb70abd774e62a681733183cd98a
#
_cell.length_a   1.000
_cell.length_b   1.000
_cell.length_c   1.000
_cell.angle_alpha   90.00
_cell.angle_beta   90.00
_cell.angle_gamma   90.00
#
_symmetry.space_group_name_H-M   'P 1'
#
loop_
_entity.id
_entity.type
_entity.pdbx_description
1 polymer ?
#
loop_
_entity_poly.entity_id
_entity_poly.type
_entity_poly.pdbx_seq_one_letter_code
_entity_poly.pdbx_strand_id
1 'polypeptide(L)'
;MATKIRLQRHGRKNYAFYPIVIADSRAPRDGKFIERIGSYNPNTNPATVTLNFERALYWVNTGAQPTDTVRSILSNEGVLLMNHLMGGVKKGAFDEAEAQRRFAAWKAKKDAKVAADKTSMADQRELAAKQRLEAETARNKAKAELVAKKKADLAAAAAAAAAEQAPAAEEEAPAAE
;
A
#
# COMPACT_ATOMS: atom_id res chain seq x y z
N MET A 1 15.62 35.97 -0.46
CA MET A 1 14.36 35.28 -0.79
C MET A 1 14.28 33.99 0.01
N ALA A 2 13.10 33.65 0.55
CA ALA A 2 12.95 32.44 1.36
C ALA A 2 12.81 31.23 0.44
N THR A 3 13.77 30.31 0.52
CA THR A 3 13.73 29.01 -0.20
C THR A 3 13.01 28.00 0.66
N LYS A 4 12.05 27.26 0.06
CA LYS A 4 11.29 26.21 0.74
C LYS A 4 11.54 24.84 0.12
N ILE A 5 11.55 23.82 0.98
CA ILE A 5 11.48 22.41 0.56
C ILE A 5 10.03 21.97 0.67
N ARG A 6 9.42 21.62 -0.47
CA ARG A 6 7.99 21.32 -0.53
C ARG A 6 7.66 20.18 -1.49
N LEU A 7 6.45 19.68 -1.39
CA LEU A 7 5.89 18.71 -2.31
C LEU A 7 5.19 19.41 -3.47
N GLN A 8 5.42 18.95 -4.68
CA GLN A 8 4.60 19.26 -5.85
C GLN A 8 3.65 18.09 -6.10
N ARG A 9 2.44 18.36 -6.60
CA ARG A 9 1.50 17.29 -6.92
C ARG A 9 1.56 16.97 -8.40
N HIS A 10 1.90 15.71 -8.70
CA HIS A 10 1.86 15.10 -10.02
C HIS A 10 1.07 13.78 -10.00
N GLY A 11 1.04 13.06 -11.11
CA GLY A 11 0.33 11.80 -11.25
C GLY A 11 -1.11 11.98 -11.76
N ARG A 12 -1.88 10.89 -11.75
CA ARG A 12 -3.25 10.83 -12.27
C ARG A 12 -4.26 11.33 -11.22
N LYS A 13 -5.53 11.50 -11.62
CA LYS A 13 -6.61 12.01 -10.77
C LYS A 13 -6.72 11.28 -9.43
N ASN A 14 -6.73 9.97 -9.41
CA ASN A 14 -6.85 9.13 -8.19
C ASN A 14 -5.53 8.46 -7.77
N TYR A 15 -4.42 8.80 -8.42
CA TYR A 15 -3.10 8.23 -8.13
C TYR A 15 -2.05 9.35 -8.06
N ALA A 16 -2.03 10.04 -6.92
CA ALA A 16 -1.13 11.18 -6.71
C ALA A 16 0.31 10.70 -6.46
N PHE A 17 1.27 11.42 -7.04
CA PHE A 17 2.71 11.23 -6.87
C PHE A 17 3.34 12.57 -6.56
N TYR A 18 4.23 12.62 -5.57
CA TYR A 18 4.74 13.88 -5.04
C TYR A 18 6.26 13.96 -5.19
N PRO A 19 6.79 14.71 -6.18
CA PRO A 19 8.19 15.14 -6.17
C PRO A 19 8.48 16.03 -4.97
N ILE A 20 9.64 15.82 -4.33
CA ILE A 20 10.18 16.69 -3.28
C ILE A 20 11.11 17.67 -3.98
N VAL A 21 10.76 18.95 -3.91
CA VAL A 21 11.47 20.01 -4.65
C VAL A 21 11.87 21.16 -3.76
N ILE A 22 12.93 21.81 -4.20
CA ILE A 22 13.39 23.10 -3.67
C ILE A 22 12.82 24.20 -4.56
N ALA A 23 12.08 25.12 -3.99
CA ALA A 23 11.46 26.20 -4.74
C ALA A 23 11.44 27.51 -3.94
N ASP A 24 11.32 28.63 -4.64
CA ASP A 24 11.03 29.92 -4.03
C ASP A 24 9.64 29.88 -3.36
N SER A 25 9.53 30.52 -2.21
CA SER A 25 8.28 30.60 -1.45
C SER A 25 7.13 31.27 -2.22
N ARG A 26 7.44 32.13 -3.18
CA ARG A 26 6.49 32.86 -4.02
C ARG A 26 6.00 32.06 -5.22
N ALA A 27 6.75 31.03 -5.66
CA ALA A 27 6.38 30.23 -6.81
C ALA A 27 5.11 29.40 -6.52
N PRO A 28 4.22 29.21 -7.51
CA PRO A 28 3.04 28.35 -7.35
C PRO A 28 3.46 26.91 -7.02
N ARG A 29 2.54 26.14 -6.40
CA ARG A 29 2.85 24.79 -5.88
C ARG A 29 3.49 23.89 -6.92
N ASP A 30 2.90 23.77 -8.09
CA ASP A 30 3.30 22.86 -9.18
C ASP A 30 4.09 23.60 -10.29
N GLY A 31 4.55 24.82 -10.01
CA GLY A 31 5.29 25.64 -10.95
C GLY A 31 6.80 25.41 -10.93
N LYS A 32 7.54 26.48 -11.30
CA LYS A 32 9.01 26.44 -11.39
C LYS A 32 9.65 26.09 -10.04
N PHE A 33 10.60 25.20 -10.08
CA PHE A 33 11.44 24.81 -8.94
C PHE A 33 12.93 24.94 -9.28
N ILE A 34 13.78 25.00 -8.27
CA ILE A 34 15.23 25.13 -8.41
C ILE A 34 15.85 23.75 -8.64
N GLU A 35 15.52 22.80 -7.76
CA GLU A 35 16.06 21.44 -7.80
C GLU A 35 15.03 20.42 -7.27
N ARG A 36 15.01 19.24 -7.87
CA ARG A 36 14.28 18.08 -7.37
C ARG A 36 15.22 17.18 -6.58
N ILE A 37 14.95 16.98 -5.29
CA ILE A 37 15.78 16.19 -4.39
C ILE A 37 15.24 14.78 -4.13
N GLY A 38 14.01 14.49 -4.53
CA GLY A 38 13.42 13.18 -4.31
C GLY A 38 11.98 13.05 -4.75
N SER A 39 11.36 11.96 -4.30
CA SER A 39 9.94 11.69 -4.54
C SER A 39 9.29 10.99 -3.36
N TYR A 40 8.01 11.22 -3.17
CA TYR A 40 7.15 10.61 -2.17
C TYR A 40 5.94 9.98 -2.84
N ASN A 41 5.74 8.68 -2.63
CA ASN A 41 4.59 7.94 -3.12
C ASN A 41 3.74 7.45 -1.94
N PRO A 42 2.57 8.05 -1.69
CA PRO A 42 1.68 7.62 -0.61
C PRO A 42 0.82 6.39 -0.96
N ASN A 43 0.79 5.97 -2.25
CA ASN A 43 -0.10 4.90 -2.71
C ASN A 43 0.41 3.50 -2.35
N THR A 44 1.65 3.39 -1.89
CA THR A 44 2.23 2.15 -1.37
C THR A 44 2.04 2.06 0.14
N ASN A 45 1.92 0.86 0.67
CA ASN A 45 1.88 0.63 2.11
C ASN A 45 3.00 -0.35 2.51
N PRO A 46 4.04 0.10 3.23
CA PRO A 46 4.28 1.49 3.66
C PRO A 46 4.59 2.45 2.50
N ALA A 47 4.35 3.76 2.72
CA ALA A 47 4.64 4.79 1.73
C ALA A 47 6.12 4.79 1.32
N THR A 48 6.38 4.92 0.01
CA THR A 48 7.75 4.88 -0.52
C THR A 48 8.32 6.29 -0.64
N VAL A 49 9.48 6.49 -0.04
CA VAL A 49 10.27 7.72 -0.13
C VAL A 49 11.57 7.40 -0.87
N THR A 50 11.89 8.20 -1.89
CA THR A 50 13.20 8.20 -2.53
C THR A 50 13.80 9.57 -2.37
N LEU A 51 14.91 9.70 -1.67
CA LEU A 51 15.53 10.99 -1.34
C LEU A 51 17.03 10.96 -1.63
N ASN A 52 17.53 12.01 -2.30
CA ASN A 52 18.97 12.27 -2.34
C ASN A 52 19.39 12.93 -1.01
N PHE A 53 19.98 12.12 -0.14
CA PHE A 53 20.32 12.53 1.23
C PHE A 53 21.31 13.71 1.28
N GLU A 54 22.35 13.67 0.44
CA GLU A 54 23.40 14.71 0.41
C GLU A 54 22.84 16.05 -0.03
N ARG A 55 22.02 16.05 -1.09
CA ARG A 55 21.40 17.27 -1.59
C ARG A 55 20.38 17.85 -0.61
N ALA A 56 19.60 16.98 0.05
CA ALA A 56 18.67 17.39 1.10
C ALA A 56 19.40 18.03 2.28
N LEU A 57 20.51 17.42 2.73
CA LEU A 57 21.34 17.95 3.81
C LEU A 57 21.97 19.29 3.43
N TYR A 58 22.48 19.43 2.21
CA TYR A 58 23.03 20.68 1.71
C TYR A 58 22.00 21.82 1.78
N TRP A 59 20.78 21.59 1.27
CA TRP A 59 19.75 22.62 1.28
C TRP A 59 19.25 23.00 2.67
N VAL A 60 19.16 22.02 3.58
CA VAL A 60 18.82 22.30 4.99
C VAL A 60 19.93 23.10 5.66
N ASN A 61 21.20 22.81 5.41
CA ASN A 61 22.34 23.58 5.93
C ASN A 61 22.39 25.01 5.37
N THR A 62 21.97 25.20 4.10
CA THR A 62 21.89 26.52 3.46
C THR A 62 20.71 27.36 3.99
N GLY A 63 19.81 26.75 4.80
CA GLY A 63 18.68 27.44 5.42
C GLY A 63 17.35 27.31 4.66
N ALA A 64 17.22 26.37 3.72
CA ALA A 64 15.94 26.08 3.09
C ALA A 64 14.93 25.54 4.13
N GLN A 65 13.74 26.13 4.16
CA GLN A 65 12.71 25.80 5.15
C GLN A 65 11.80 24.68 4.63
N PRO A 66 11.78 23.50 5.26
CA PRO A 66 10.85 22.44 4.90
C PRO A 66 9.43 22.77 5.36
N THR A 67 8.42 22.39 4.55
CA THR A 67 7.03 22.35 4.98
C THR A 67 6.82 21.22 5.99
N ASP A 68 5.75 21.22 6.77
CA ASP A 68 5.55 20.28 7.87
C ASP A 68 5.57 18.82 7.40
N THR A 69 4.92 18.51 6.28
CA THR A 69 4.95 17.16 5.69
C THR A 69 6.36 16.76 5.27
N VAL A 70 7.09 17.65 4.60
CA VAL A 70 8.48 17.38 4.20
C VAL A 70 9.38 17.25 5.42
N ARG A 71 9.17 18.05 6.46
CA ARG A 71 9.91 17.94 7.72
C ARG A 71 9.78 16.55 8.34
N SER A 72 8.57 15.99 8.35
CA SER A 72 8.32 14.62 8.80
C SER A 72 9.06 13.58 7.94
N ILE A 73 9.06 13.75 6.61
CA ILE A 73 9.81 12.89 5.68
C ILE A 73 11.32 12.99 5.95
N LEU A 74 11.87 14.19 6.02
CA LEU A 74 13.30 14.42 6.28
C LEU A 74 13.73 13.91 7.67
N SER A 75 12.85 13.99 8.66
CA SER A 75 13.09 13.40 9.99
C SER A 75 13.13 11.88 9.92
N ASN A 76 12.24 11.25 9.16
CA ASN A 76 12.20 9.81 8.98
C ASN A 76 13.44 9.28 8.24
N GLU A 77 13.97 10.02 7.27
CA GLU A 77 15.21 9.69 6.55
C GLU A 77 16.48 10.06 7.34
N GLY A 78 16.35 10.82 8.43
CA GLY A 78 17.45 11.18 9.30
C GLY A 78 18.23 12.44 8.89
N VAL A 79 17.80 13.18 7.85
CA VAL A 79 18.48 14.40 7.39
C VAL A 79 18.55 15.46 8.49
N LEU A 80 17.45 15.64 9.25
CA LEU A 80 17.40 16.61 10.33
C LEU A 80 18.32 16.19 11.51
N LEU A 81 18.41 14.90 11.79
CA LEU A 81 19.33 14.37 12.82
C LEU A 81 20.78 14.62 12.41
N MET A 82 21.14 14.32 11.16
CA MET A 82 22.50 14.56 10.66
C MET A 82 22.85 16.04 10.70
N ASN A 83 21.94 16.93 10.28
CA ASN A 83 22.12 18.37 10.41
C ASN A 83 22.37 18.81 11.87
N HIS A 84 21.62 18.24 12.82
CA HIS A 84 21.81 18.53 14.25
C HIS A 84 23.19 18.05 14.75
N LEU A 85 23.62 16.84 14.37
CA LEU A 85 24.93 16.30 14.72
C LEU A 85 26.08 17.14 14.13
N MET A 86 25.97 17.53 12.86
CA MET A 86 26.95 18.43 12.23
C MET A 86 26.99 19.80 12.89
N GLY A 87 25.86 20.30 13.39
CA GLY A 87 25.79 21.50 14.23
C GLY A 87 26.55 21.33 15.56
N GLY A 88 26.54 20.13 16.15
CA GLY A 88 27.32 19.78 17.34
C GLY A 88 28.83 19.77 17.06
N VAL A 89 29.25 19.20 15.94
CA VAL A 89 30.66 19.20 15.48
C VAL A 89 31.15 20.65 15.30
N LYS A 90 30.38 21.50 14.61
CA LYS A 90 30.71 22.93 14.43
C LYS A 90 30.87 23.68 15.74
N LYS A 91 30.18 23.28 16.81
CA LYS A 91 30.28 23.85 18.17
C LYS A 91 31.37 23.21 19.00
N GLY A 92 32.10 22.21 18.49
CA GLY A 92 33.16 21.52 19.21
C GLY A 92 32.68 20.56 20.30
N ALA A 93 31.42 20.13 20.29
CA ALA A 93 30.87 19.22 21.28
C ALA A 93 31.38 17.77 21.13
N PHE A 94 31.68 17.32 19.91
CA PHE A 94 32.21 16.00 19.57
C PHE A 94 32.77 16.02 18.15
N ASP A 95 33.57 14.99 17.82
CA ASP A 95 34.19 14.86 16.49
C ASP A 95 33.22 14.35 15.41
N GLU A 96 33.60 14.53 14.15
CA GLU A 96 32.82 14.09 13.00
C GLU A 96 32.64 12.57 12.97
N ALA A 97 33.68 11.80 13.36
CA ALA A 97 33.61 10.35 13.48
C ALA A 97 32.54 9.89 14.47
N GLU A 98 32.43 10.59 15.60
CA GLU A 98 31.39 10.31 16.60
C GLU A 98 30.00 10.68 16.09
N ALA A 99 29.85 11.77 15.34
CA ALA A 99 28.59 12.14 14.69
C ALA A 99 28.12 11.04 13.73
N GLN A 100 29.01 10.54 12.87
CA GLN A 100 28.70 9.45 11.93
C GLN A 100 28.35 8.16 12.66
N ARG A 101 29.05 7.80 13.73
CA ARG A 101 28.75 6.62 14.53
C ARG A 101 27.37 6.70 15.17
N ARG A 102 27.00 7.84 15.74
CA ARG A 102 25.65 8.07 16.31
C ARG A 102 24.56 8.00 15.24
N PHE A 103 24.81 8.56 14.08
CA PHE A 103 23.89 8.50 12.96
C PHE A 103 23.70 7.07 12.45
N ALA A 104 24.77 6.30 12.27
CA ALA A 104 24.73 4.91 11.85
C ALA A 104 23.95 4.03 12.83
N ALA A 105 24.19 4.20 14.15
CA ALA A 105 23.46 3.50 15.20
C ALA A 105 21.95 3.81 15.18
N TRP A 106 21.58 5.07 14.97
CA TRP A 106 20.18 5.47 14.82
C TRP A 106 19.55 4.86 13.57
N LYS A 107 20.24 4.93 12.43
CA LYS A 107 19.77 4.39 11.16
C LYS A 107 19.53 2.89 11.24
N ALA A 108 20.46 2.13 11.80
CA ALA A 108 20.30 0.68 12.00
C ALA A 108 19.04 0.33 12.83
N LYS A 109 18.78 1.08 13.92
CA LYS A 109 17.57 0.90 14.72
C LYS A 109 16.29 1.22 13.92
N LYS A 110 16.34 2.26 13.11
CA LYS A 110 15.21 2.66 12.27
C LYS A 110 14.90 1.64 11.17
N ASP A 111 15.95 1.17 10.48
CA ASP A 111 15.84 0.19 9.41
C ASP A 111 15.31 -1.16 9.96
N ALA A 112 15.78 -1.58 11.13
CA ALA A 112 15.26 -2.78 11.81
C ALA A 112 13.77 -2.65 12.14
N LYS A 113 13.32 -1.48 12.63
CA LYS A 113 11.91 -1.23 12.90
C LYS A 113 11.07 -1.27 11.62
N VAL A 114 11.54 -0.61 10.56
CA VAL A 114 10.82 -0.60 9.26
C VAL A 114 10.76 -2.01 8.66
N ALA A 115 11.81 -2.82 8.82
CA ALA A 115 11.81 -4.23 8.37
C ALA A 115 10.78 -5.05 9.17
N ALA A 116 10.74 -4.91 10.50
CA ALA A 116 9.75 -5.58 11.35
C ALA A 116 8.31 -5.17 11.00
N ASP A 117 8.06 -3.89 10.75
CA ASP A 117 6.74 -3.40 10.34
C ASP A 117 6.32 -3.98 8.97
N LYS A 118 7.25 -4.10 8.01
CA LYS A 118 6.99 -4.72 6.70
C LYS A 118 6.66 -6.20 6.81
N THR A 119 7.38 -6.96 7.62
CA THR A 119 7.10 -8.40 7.84
C THR A 119 5.74 -8.59 8.49
N SER A 120 5.45 -7.83 9.56
CA SER A 120 4.15 -7.91 10.23
C SER A 120 2.96 -7.59 9.30
N MET A 121 3.12 -6.61 8.41
CA MET A 121 2.11 -6.30 7.40
C MET A 121 1.95 -7.39 6.34
N ALA A 122 3.04 -8.05 5.95
CA ALA A 122 3.00 -9.18 5.01
C ALA A 122 2.25 -10.36 5.65
N ASP A 123 2.59 -10.73 6.89
CA ASP A 123 1.95 -11.80 7.64
C ASP A 123 0.43 -11.55 7.82
N GLN A 124 0.05 -10.31 8.17
CA GLN A 124 -1.35 -9.93 8.28
C GLN A 124 -2.11 -10.06 6.95
N ARG A 125 -1.48 -9.70 5.83
CA ARG A 125 -2.08 -9.85 4.50
C ARG A 125 -2.26 -11.32 4.12
N GLU A 126 -1.28 -12.17 4.42
CA GLU A 126 -1.40 -13.60 4.18
C GLU A 126 -2.49 -14.26 5.03
N LEU A 127 -2.57 -13.91 6.32
CA LEU A 127 -3.63 -14.38 7.21
C LEU A 127 -5.01 -13.96 6.71
N ALA A 128 -5.17 -12.69 6.32
CA ALA A 128 -6.41 -12.19 5.76
C ALA A 128 -6.78 -12.88 4.44
N ALA A 129 -5.80 -13.17 3.58
CA ALA A 129 -6.01 -13.89 2.34
C ALA A 129 -6.46 -15.33 2.59
N LYS A 130 -5.84 -16.05 3.53
CA LYS A 130 -6.23 -17.40 3.94
C LYS A 130 -7.66 -17.43 4.49
N GLN A 131 -8.01 -16.53 5.40
CA GLN A 131 -9.37 -16.42 5.95
C GLN A 131 -10.42 -16.14 4.87
N ARG A 132 -10.10 -15.27 3.90
CA ARG A 132 -11.01 -15.00 2.77
C ARG A 132 -11.21 -16.24 1.90
N LEU A 133 -10.15 -16.97 1.61
CA LEU A 133 -10.19 -18.20 0.81
C LEU A 133 -10.98 -19.30 1.53
N GLU A 134 -10.78 -19.49 2.83
CA GLU A 134 -11.57 -20.41 3.65
C GLU A 134 -13.06 -20.05 3.67
N ALA A 135 -13.37 -18.78 3.87
CA ALA A 135 -14.76 -18.30 3.84
C ALA A 135 -15.40 -18.44 2.45
N GLU A 136 -14.63 -18.30 1.38
CA GLU A 136 -15.10 -18.51 0.01
C GLU A 136 -15.33 -20.00 -0.29
N THR A 137 -14.41 -20.87 0.10
CA THR A 137 -14.58 -22.31 -0.06
C THR A 137 -15.77 -22.85 0.71
N ALA A 138 -15.99 -22.35 1.94
CA ALA A 138 -17.17 -22.71 2.74
C ALA A 138 -18.48 -22.26 2.06
N ARG A 139 -18.52 -21.04 1.55
CA ARG A 139 -19.68 -20.54 0.79
C ARG A 139 -19.94 -21.32 -0.50
N ASN A 140 -18.86 -21.67 -1.22
CA ASN A 140 -18.98 -22.44 -2.45
C ASN A 140 -19.47 -23.86 -2.18
N LYS A 141 -19.01 -24.53 -1.12
CA LYS A 141 -19.52 -25.83 -0.69
C LYS A 141 -21.00 -25.78 -0.34
N ALA A 142 -21.41 -24.81 0.50
CA ALA A 142 -22.81 -24.64 0.85
C ALA A 142 -23.71 -24.37 -0.39
N LYS A 143 -23.22 -23.57 -1.32
CA LYS A 143 -23.93 -23.31 -2.60
C LYS A 143 -24.02 -24.56 -3.46
N ALA A 144 -22.95 -25.33 -3.56
CA ALA A 144 -22.94 -26.58 -4.30
C ALA A 144 -23.94 -27.62 -3.72
N GLU A 145 -24.02 -27.74 -2.41
CA GLU A 145 -25.01 -28.60 -1.72
C GLU A 145 -26.43 -28.16 -1.99
N LEU A 146 -26.72 -26.85 -1.95
CA LEU A 146 -28.04 -26.30 -2.28
C LEU A 146 -28.40 -26.55 -3.74
N VAL A 147 -27.45 -26.40 -4.66
CA VAL A 147 -27.67 -26.72 -6.09
C VAL A 147 -27.88 -28.21 -6.31
N ALA A 148 -27.13 -29.06 -5.62
CA ALA A 148 -27.30 -30.51 -5.67
C ALA A 148 -28.68 -30.94 -5.16
N LYS A 149 -29.14 -30.39 -4.02
CA LYS A 149 -30.49 -30.63 -3.50
C LYS A 149 -31.58 -30.19 -4.49
N LYS A 150 -31.49 -28.99 -5.03
CA LYS A 150 -32.45 -28.50 -6.02
C LYS A 150 -32.47 -29.36 -7.29
N LYS A 151 -31.32 -29.86 -7.76
CA LYS A 151 -31.26 -30.76 -8.90
C LYS A 151 -31.89 -32.12 -8.58
N ALA A 152 -31.66 -32.65 -7.37
CA ALA A 152 -32.27 -33.88 -6.91
C ALA A 152 -33.81 -33.78 -6.78
N ASP A 153 -34.31 -32.66 -6.23
CA ASP A 153 -35.73 -32.37 -6.09
C ASP A 153 -36.40 -32.22 -7.48
N LEU A 154 -35.73 -31.52 -8.42
CA LEU A 154 -36.22 -31.41 -9.81
C LEU A 154 -36.22 -32.74 -10.53
N ALA A 155 -35.21 -33.59 -10.32
CA ALA A 155 -35.16 -34.93 -10.93
C ALA A 155 -36.24 -35.85 -10.32
N ALA A 156 -36.48 -35.75 -9.02
CA ALA A 156 -37.57 -36.52 -8.35
C ALA A 156 -38.94 -36.04 -8.84
N ALA A 157 -39.16 -34.72 -8.99
CA ALA A 157 -40.41 -34.20 -9.56
C ALA A 157 -40.63 -34.60 -11.02
N ALA A 158 -39.56 -34.59 -11.83
CA ALA A 158 -39.65 -35.08 -13.23
C ALA A 158 -39.95 -36.58 -13.32
N ALA A 159 -39.34 -37.39 -12.43
CA ALA A 159 -39.62 -38.83 -12.35
C ALA A 159 -41.07 -39.12 -11.91
N ALA A 160 -41.61 -38.38 -10.95
CA ALA A 160 -42.99 -38.47 -10.51
C ALA A 160 -43.97 -38.07 -11.62
N ALA A 161 -43.70 -36.99 -12.35
CA ALA A 161 -44.53 -36.60 -13.51
C ALA A 161 -44.49 -37.59 -14.68
N ALA A 162 -43.34 -38.25 -14.90
CA ALA A 162 -43.23 -39.34 -15.91
C ALA A 162 -43.97 -40.62 -15.49
N ALA A 163 -44.00 -40.94 -14.16
CA ALA A 163 -44.74 -42.07 -13.62
C ALA A 163 -46.26 -41.87 -13.68
N GLU A 164 -46.74 -40.61 -13.58
CA GLU A 164 -48.17 -40.25 -13.65
C GLU A 164 -48.70 -40.26 -15.12
N GLN A 165 -47.82 -40.16 -16.13
CA GLN A 165 -48.16 -40.23 -17.54
C GLN A 165 -48.09 -41.63 -18.16
N ALA A 166 -47.66 -42.66 -17.41
CA ALA A 166 -47.49 -44.04 -17.85
C ALA A 166 -48.73 -44.97 -17.85
N PRO A 167 -49.92 -44.66 -17.26
CA PRO A 167 -51.05 -45.59 -17.29
C PRO A 167 -52.10 -45.35 -18.38
N ALA A 168 -51.84 -44.61 -19.44
CA ALA A 168 -52.86 -44.29 -20.49
C ALA A 168 -52.59 -44.89 -21.90
N ALA A 169 -51.60 -45.81 -22.03
CA ALA A 169 -51.23 -46.39 -23.33
C ALA A 169 -51.44 -47.86 -23.50
N GLU A 170 -52.20 -48.56 -22.62
CA GLU A 170 -52.44 -50.02 -22.69
C GLU A 170 -53.92 -50.35 -22.69
N GLU A 171 -54.77 -49.65 -23.46
CA GLU A 171 -56.14 -50.10 -23.70
C GLU A 171 -56.64 -49.60 -25.06
N GLU A 172 -56.05 -50.11 -26.15
CA GLU A 172 -56.74 -50.18 -27.44
C GLU A 172 -56.11 -51.24 -28.35
N ALA A 173 -56.45 -52.49 -28.13
CA ALA A 173 -56.34 -53.48 -29.12
C ALA A 173 -57.72 -53.72 -29.74
N PRO A 174 -57.98 -53.49 -31.03
CA PRO A 174 -59.15 -53.99 -31.62
C PRO A 174 -58.99 -55.47 -32.00
N ALA A 175 -59.94 -56.27 -31.51
CA ALA A 175 -60.19 -57.61 -31.99
C ALA A 175 -60.90 -57.58 -33.37
N ALA A 176 -60.61 -58.60 -34.18
CA ALA A 176 -61.44 -59.23 -35.19
C ALA A 176 -61.56 -58.58 -36.56
N GLU A 177 -61.35 -59.25 -37.52
CA GLU A 177 -61.82 -60.23 -38.53
C GLU A 177 -60.99 -60.04 -39.78
#